data_f5fa30f13b431e0ea1750d74a451071a
#
_entry.id   f5fa30f13b431e0ea1750d74a451071a
#
_cell.length_a   1.000
_cell.length_b   1.000
_cell.length_c   1.000
_cell.angle_alpha   90.00
_cell.angle_beta   90.00
_cell.angle_gamma   90.00
#
_symmetry.space_group_name_H-M   'P 1'
#
loop_
_entity.id
_entity.type
_entity.pdbx_description
1 polymer ?
#
loop_
_entity_poly.entity_id
_entity_poly.type
_entity_poly.pdbx_seq_one_letter_code
_entity_poly.pdbx_strand_id
1 'polypeptide(L)' 'MDSEYEKIVGYNIRKIRKSMHITQDELAAKLQVRGCDITRSALAKIEVGQRHIYIDEIKALKEIFGVTFEQLFV' A
#
# COMPACT_ATOMS: atom_id res chain seq x y z
N MET A 1 -6.40 13.96 -10.69
CA MET A 1 -6.50 13.16 -9.46
C MET A 1 -5.84 13.92 -8.31
N ASP A 2 -6.42 13.83 -7.13
CA ASP A 2 -5.90 14.54 -5.95
C ASP A 2 -4.69 13.80 -5.38
N SER A 3 -3.50 14.34 -5.66
CA SER A 3 -2.24 13.74 -5.19
C SER A 3 -2.14 13.78 -3.66
N GLU A 4 -2.86 14.67 -3.01
CA GLU A 4 -2.86 14.76 -1.55
C GLU A 4 -3.53 13.54 -0.93
N TYR A 5 -4.60 13.06 -1.55
CA TYR A 5 -5.28 11.85 -1.11
C TYR A 5 -4.37 10.63 -1.21
N GLU A 6 -3.61 10.55 -2.29
CA GLU A 6 -2.66 9.45 -2.48
C GLU A 6 -1.54 9.49 -1.44
N LYS A 7 -1.11 10.68 -1.05
CA LYS A 7 -0.13 10.83 0.01
C LYS A 7 -0.66 10.31 1.35
N ILE A 8 -1.92 10.60 1.65
CA ILE A 8 -2.56 10.11 2.89
C ILE A 8 -2.64 8.60 2.89
N VAL A 9 -3.12 8.01 1.79
CA VAL A 9 -3.24 6.55 1.67
C VAL A 9 -1.85 5.90 1.73
N GLY A 10 -0.89 6.45 1.01
CA GLY A 10 0.49 5.95 1.02
C GLY A 10 1.10 6.00 2.40
N TYR A 11 0.91 7.09 3.12
CA TYR A 11 1.37 7.23 4.50
C TYR A 11 0.74 6.18 5.41
N ASN A 12 -0.56 5.95 5.26
CA ASN A 12 -1.27 4.94 6.05
C ASN A 12 -0.76 3.54 5.75
N ILE A 13 -0.50 3.23 4.49
CA ILE A 13 0.09 1.94 4.09
C ILE A 13 1.43 1.74 4.80
N ARG A 14 2.30 2.74 4.75
CA ARG A 14 3.61 2.68 5.41
C ARG A 14 3.47 2.48 6.92
N LYS A 15 2.57 3.22 7.54
CA LYS A 15 2.36 3.16 8.99
C LYS A 15 1.87 1.78 9.42
N ILE A 16 0.89 1.22 8.71
CA ILE A 16 0.37 -0.12 8.99
C ILE A 16 1.47 -1.16 8.77
N ARG A 17 2.18 -1.06 7.64
CA ARG A 17 3.27 -1.98 7.33
C ARG A 17 4.30 -2.03 8.45
N LYS A 18 4.73 -0.85 8.91
CA LYS A 18 5.72 -0.76 9.99
C LYS A 18 5.18 -1.32 11.31
N SER A 19 3.91 -1.08 11.60
CA SER A 19 3.29 -1.61 12.81
C SER A 19 3.25 -3.14 12.82
N MET A 20 3.25 -3.75 11.66
CA MET A 20 3.27 -5.21 11.50
C MET A 20 4.69 -5.77 11.37
N HIS A 21 5.70 -4.92 11.44
CA HIS A 21 7.11 -5.30 11.31
C HIS A 21 7.42 -6.00 9.99
N ILE A 22 6.80 -5.54 8.91
CA ILE A 22 7.03 -6.07 7.56
C ILE A 22 7.89 -5.08 6.77
N THR A 23 8.89 -5.60 6.04
CA THR A 23 9.70 -4.76 5.16
C THR A 23 8.95 -4.45 3.87
N GLN A 24 9.45 -3.46 3.12
CA GLN A 24 8.89 -3.17 1.79
C GLN A 24 9.02 -4.37 0.85
N ASP A 25 10.14 -5.09 0.91
CA ASP A 25 10.34 -6.29 0.09
C ASP A 25 9.30 -7.36 0.44
N GLU A 26 9.05 -7.57 1.71
CA GLU A 26 8.07 -8.56 2.17
C GLU A 26 6.66 -8.19 1.72
N LEU A 27 6.28 -6.92 1.84
CA LEU A 27 4.96 -6.49 1.39
C LEU A 27 4.82 -6.59 -0.13
N ALA A 28 5.85 -6.20 -0.87
CA ALA A 28 5.84 -6.34 -2.33
C ALA A 28 5.66 -7.80 -2.74
N ALA A 29 6.33 -8.74 -2.07
CA ALA A 29 6.18 -10.17 -2.33
C ALA A 29 4.74 -10.63 -2.07
N LYS A 30 4.13 -10.18 -0.99
CA LYS A 30 2.74 -10.52 -0.66
C LYS A 30 1.75 -9.99 -1.70
N LEU A 31 2.01 -8.79 -2.21
CA LEU A 31 1.20 -8.21 -3.28
C LEU A 31 1.32 -9.00 -4.58
N GLN A 32 2.53 -9.42 -4.93
CA GLN A 32 2.76 -10.23 -6.14
C GLN A 32 2.04 -11.57 -6.07
N VAL A 33 2.01 -12.21 -4.92
CA VAL A 33 1.27 -13.47 -4.71
C VAL A 33 -0.22 -13.26 -4.98
N ARG A 34 -0.75 -12.07 -4.74
CA ARG A 34 -2.16 -11.75 -4.99
C ARG A 34 -2.41 -11.20 -6.40
N GLY A 35 -1.42 -11.26 -7.27
CA GLY A 35 -1.56 -10.83 -8.65
C GLY A 35 -1.30 -9.34 -8.90
N CYS A 36 -0.84 -8.62 -7.89
CA CYS A 36 -0.46 -7.21 -8.04
C CYS A 36 1.03 -7.12 -8.31
N ASP A 37 1.40 -6.79 -9.52
CA ASP A 37 2.80 -6.72 -9.94
C ASP A 37 3.45 -5.42 -9.47
N ILE A 38 3.70 -5.35 -8.17
CA ILE A 38 4.31 -4.20 -7.52
C ILE A 38 5.70 -4.60 -7.04
N THR A 39 6.72 -3.87 -7.52
CA THR A 39 8.09 -4.05 -7.06
C THR A 39 8.30 -3.26 -5.76
N ARG A 40 9.40 -3.54 -5.06
CA ARG A 40 9.79 -2.75 -3.89
C ARG A 40 9.90 -1.27 -4.22
N SER A 41 10.48 -0.95 -5.38
CA SER A 41 10.64 0.43 -5.83
C SER A 41 9.29 1.12 -6.04
N ALA A 42 8.34 0.41 -6.67
CA ALA A 42 7.00 0.94 -6.87
C ALA A 42 6.28 1.15 -5.53
N LEU A 43 6.43 0.19 -4.60
CA LEU A 43 5.83 0.32 -3.27
C LEU A 43 6.41 1.51 -2.51
N ALA A 44 7.71 1.74 -2.60
CA ALA A 44 8.34 2.89 -1.97
C ALA A 44 7.73 4.20 -2.48
N LYS A 45 7.47 4.29 -3.78
CA LYS A 45 6.84 5.46 -4.39
C LYS A 45 5.39 5.63 -3.94
N ILE A 46 4.65 4.54 -3.81
CA ILE A 46 3.29 4.57 -3.28
C ILE A 46 3.29 5.15 -1.86
N GLU A 47 4.21 4.72 -1.02
CA GLU A 47 4.26 5.12 0.39
C GLU A 47 4.57 6.61 0.58
N VAL A 48 5.19 7.25 -0.40
CA VAL A 48 5.46 8.69 -0.33
C VAL A 48 4.57 9.52 -1.27
N GLY A 49 3.56 8.89 -1.88
CA GLY A 49 2.60 9.59 -2.71
C GLY A 49 3.09 9.96 -4.10
N GLN A 50 4.10 9.27 -4.60
CA GLN A 50 4.69 9.56 -5.92
C GLN A 50 4.20 8.62 -7.02
N ARG A 51 3.34 7.67 -6.69
CA ARG A 51 2.76 6.72 -7.65
C ARG A 51 1.29 6.54 -7.35
N HIS A 52 0.48 6.52 -8.40
CA HIS A 52 -0.94 6.21 -8.29
C HIS A 52 -1.15 4.81 -7.73
N ILE A 53 -2.24 4.66 -6.97
CA ILE A 53 -2.64 3.38 -6.40
C ILE A 53 -3.91 2.94 -7.11
N TYR A 54 -3.91 1.73 -7.67
CA TYR A 54 -5.06 1.20 -8.37
C TYR A 54 -5.98 0.45 -7.40
N ILE A 55 -7.26 0.33 -7.78
CA ILE A 55 -8.30 -0.23 -6.91
C ILE A 55 -7.99 -1.67 -6.50
N ASP A 56 -7.49 -2.48 -7.43
CA ASP A 56 -7.13 -3.88 -7.13
C ASP A 56 -5.97 -3.95 -6.14
N GLU A 57 -5.04 -2.99 -6.21
CA GLU A 57 -3.93 -2.89 -5.25
C GLU A 57 -4.43 -2.52 -3.86
N ILE A 58 -5.37 -1.60 -3.78
CA ILE A 58 -5.99 -1.20 -2.51
C ILE A 58 -6.70 -2.39 -1.88
N LYS A 59 -7.44 -3.15 -2.67
CA LYS A 59 -8.13 -4.34 -2.20
C LYS A 59 -7.14 -5.37 -1.65
N ALA A 60 -6.05 -5.60 -2.37
CA ALA A 60 -5.02 -6.54 -1.93
C ALA A 60 -4.37 -6.09 -0.62
N LEU A 61 -4.06 -4.81 -0.49
CA LEU A 61 -3.47 -4.25 0.73
C LEU A 61 -4.42 -4.41 1.92
N LYS A 62 -5.70 -4.11 1.70
CA LYS A 62 -6.72 -4.30 2.74
C LYS A 62 -6.72 -5.73 3.25
N GLU A 63 -6.67 -6.71 2.35
CA GLU A 63 -6.71 -8.13 2.69
C GLU A 63 -5.42 -8.57 3.39
N ILE A 64 -4.28 -8.13 2.90
CA ILE A 64 -2.98 -8.46 3.50
C ILE A 64 -2.89 -7.92 4.94
N PHE A 65 -3.30 -6.68 5.14
CA PHE A 65 -3.22 -6.03 6.44
C PHE A 65 -4.34 -6.44 7.39
N GLY A 66 -5.45 -6.98 6.87
CA GLY A 66 -6.62 -7.30 7.70
C GLY A 66 -7.30 -6.08 8.26
N VAL A 67 -7.30 -4.98 7.52
CA VAL A 67 -7.90 -3.70 7.94
C VAL A 67 -9.14 -3.40 7.10
N THR A 68 -9.86 -2.35 7.48
CA THR A 68 -10.98 -1.83 6.69
C THR A 68 -10.47 -0.87 5.63
N PHE A 69 -11.27 -0.60 4.60
CA PHE A 69 -10.94 0.45 3.63
C PHE A 69 -10.81 1.80 4.33
N GLU A 70 -11.67 2.08 5.29
CA GLU A 70 -11.62 3.34 6.04
C GLU A 70 -10.26 3.54 6.71
N GLN A 71 -9.69 2.50 7.28
CA GLN A 71 -8.37 2.59 7.92
C GLN A 71 -7.27 2.95 6.94
N LEU A 72 -7.45 2.64 5.67
CA LEU A 72 -6.50 3.03 4.63
C LEU A 72 -6.69 4.49 4.18
N PHE A 73 -7.92 5.00 4.23
CA PHE A 73 -8.26 6.31 3.66
C PHE A 73 -8.30 7.44 4.68
N VAL A 74 -8.31 7.14 5.96
CA VAL A 74 -8.37 8.13 7.04
C VAL A 74 -7.05 8.16 7.83
#